data_c5b4bd8088f3d0ea06b98b709372fafd
#
_entry.id   c5b4bd8088f3d0ea06b98b709372fafd
#
_cell.length_a   1.000
_cell.length_b   1.000
_cell.length_c   1.000
_cell.angle_alpha   90.00
_cell.angle_beta   90.00
_cell.angle_gamma   90.00
#
_symmetry.space_group_name_H-M   'P 1'
#
loop_
_entity.id
_entity.type
_entity.pdbx_description
1 polymer ?
#
loop_
_entity_poly.entity_id
_entity_poly.type
_entity_poly.pdbx_seq_one_letter_code
_entity_poly.pdbx_strand_id
1 'polypeptide(L)'
;MGTERTRTDRLGLLLEQFDYARERAEVRLTGLSDEEFLWEPVPDCWSIRRRGEATTPRAFGPGDWLLDQGAPEIPASEYAEVARQAADGMSVAKIAEDWSVSVERVEQILNHSSPPEPDETPVTTIAWRLGHLHVGFAGQWEWTFGDRRQEPKQLVDFTPDATAAVERFWAVIDRWRDSVATVTDEQLETIGFSQYPYGSDPDDPYLDVLWGTNLEFIHHMAEIALLRDLWRTRLTTRA
;
A
#
# COMPACT_ATOMS: atom_id res chain seq x y z
N MET A 1 29.64 -14.58 15.46
CA MET A 1 30.81 -13.83 14.91
C MET A 1 30.23 -12.81 13.97
N GLY A 2 30.01 -11.57 14.44
CA GLY A 2 29.44 -10.50 13.64
C GLY A 2 30.44 -10.06 12.58
N THR A 3 30.06 -10.17 11.32
CA THR A 3 30.77 -9.53 10.23
C THR A 3 30.71 -8.02 10.44
N GLU A 4 31.88 -7.40 10.58
CA GLU A 4 32.05 -5.95 10.64
C GLU A 4 31.51 -5.38 9.31
N ARG A 5 30.28 -4.82 9.34
CA ARG A 5 29.66 -4.20 8.18
C ARG A 5 30.26 -2.82 8.00
N THR A 6 30.89 -2.59 6.85
CA THR A 6 31.28 -1.25 6.43
C THR A 6 30.03 -0.45 6.12
N ARG A 7 29.74 0.59 6.91
CA ARG A 7 28.60 1.53 6.79
C ARG A 7 28.53 2.31 5.45
N THR A 8 29.29 1.91 4.45
CA THR A 8 29.37 2.55 3.13
C THR A 8 28.52 1.86 2.07
N ASP A 9 27.97 0.70 2.36
CA ASP A 9 27.10 -0.04 1.45
C ASP A 9 25.65 0.35 1.67
N ARG A 10 25.10 1.20 0.80
CA ARG A 10 23.73 1.73 0.88
C ARG A 10 22.69 0.63 0.72
N LEU A 11 22.87 -0.28 -0.22
CA LEU A 11 21.99 -1.41 -0.41
C LEU A 11 21.97 -2.29 0.84
N GLY A 12 23.13 -2.58 1.41
CA GLY A 12 23.23 -3.37 2.64
C GLY A 12 22.50 -2.75 3.82
N LEU A 13 22.53 -1.43 3.97
CA LEU A 13 21.79 -0.72 5.02
C LEU A 13 20.28 -0.81 4.83
N LEU A 14 19.80 -0.64 3.59
CA LEU A 14 18.36 -0.73 3.28
C LEU A 14 17.85 -2.16 3.46
N LEU A 15 18.62 -3.16 3.03
CA LEU A 15 18.28 -4.57 3.25
C LEU A 15 18.30 -4.94 4.73
N GLU A 16 19.25 -4.44 5.51
CA GLU A 16 19.29 -4.67 6.96
C GLU A 16 18.07 -4.08 7.67
N GLN A 17 17.67 -2.85 7.28
CA GLN A 17 16.46 -2.21 7.81
C GLN A 17 15.21 -3.04 7.46
N PHE A 18 15.11 -3.47 6.21
CA PHE A 18 14.01 -4.30 5.74
C PHE A 18 13.95 -5.65 6.46
N ASP A 19 15.07 -6.37 6.52
CA ASP A 19 15.16 -7.69 7.16
C ASP A 19 14.79 -7.60 8.65
N TYR A 20 15.23 -6.55 9.35
CA TYR A 20 14.83 -6.32 10.75
C TYR A 20 13.32 -6.08 10.89
N ALA A 21 12.74 -5.26 10.01
CA ALA A 21 11.29 -5.01 10.02
C ALA A 21 10.50 -6.29 9.68
N ARG A 22 11.00 -7.10 8.74
CA ARG A 22 10.42 -8.37 8.33
C ARG A 22 10.39 -9.38 9.47
N GLU A 23 11.49 -9.56 10.19
CA GLU A 23 11.54 -10.47 11.37
C GLU A 23 10.47 -10.10 12.41
N ARG A 24 10.28 -8.80 12.68
CA ARG A 24 9.25 -8.32 13.60
C ARG A 24 7.84 -8.57 13.06
N ALA A 25 7.64 -8.37 11.77
CA ALA A 25 6.37 -8.60 11.10
C ALA A 25 5.97 -10.08 11.12
N GLU A 26 6.91 -11.00 10.93
CA GLU A 26 6.67 -12.46 11.05
C GLU A 26 6.09 -12.83 12.43
N VAL A 27 6.70 -12.30 13.50
CA VAL A 27 6.20 -12.51 14.86
C VAL A 27 4.78 -11.95 15.02
N ARG A 28 4.53 -10.76 14.44
CA ARG A 28 3.22 -10.09 14.55
C ARG A 28 2.14 -10.78 13.71
N LEU A 29 2.46 -11.41 12.60
CA LEU A 29 1.49 -12.12 11.75
C LEU A 29 1.23 -13.59 12.21
N THR A 30 2.08 -14.14 13.09
CA THR A 30 1.89 -15.49 13.61
C THR A 30 0.57 -15.63 14.37
N GLY A 31 -0.21 -16.67 14.02
CA GLY A 31 -1.48 -16.98 14.70
C GLY A 31 -2.59 -15.97 14.43
N LEU A 32 -2.55 -15.25 13.30
CA LEU A 32 -3.64 -14.41 12.82
C LEU A 32 -4.84 -15.30 12.44
N SER A 33 -6.00 -15.06 13.03
CA SER A 33 -7.23 -15.74 12.65
C SER A 33 -7.99 -15.00 11.54
N ASP A 34 -8.87 -15.70 10.83
CA ASP A 34 -9.71 -15.09 9.79
C ASP A 34 -10.62 -13.99 10.35
N GLU A 35 -11.14 -14.19 11.57
CA GLU A 35 -11.95 -13.17 12.25
C GLU A 35 -11.14 -11.91 12.57
N GLU A 36 -9.91 -12.06 13.06
CA GLU A 36 -9.01 -10.94 13.34
C GLU A 36 -8.58 -10.25 12.03
N PHE A 37 -8.30 -11.04 10.99
CA PHE A 37 -7.86 -10.57 9.69
C PHE A 37 -8.90 -9.66 9.02
N LEU A 38 -10.18 -10.05 9.10
CA LEU A 38 -11.31 -9.33 8.50
C LEU A 38 -11.99 -8.35 9.44
N TRP A 39 -11.50 -8.21 10.67
CA TRP A 39 -12.14 -7.35 11.65
C TRP A 39 -12.15 -5.88 11.22
N GLU A 40 -13.34 -5.31 11.18
CA GLU A 40 -13.55 -3.88 10.95
C GLU A 40 -13.53 -3.13 12.30
N PRO A 41 -12.47 -2.37 12.60
CA PRO A 41 -12.38 -1.61 13.86
C PRO A 41 -13.38 -0.46 13.93
N VAL A 42 -13.79 0.06 12.78
CA VAL A 42 -14.84 1.07 12.62
C VAL A 42 -15.75 0.68 11.46
N PRO A 43 -17.03 1.09 11.45
CA PRO A 43 -17.92 0.86 10.32
C PRO A 43 -17.35 1.44 9.02
N ASP A 44 -17.61 0.76 7.92
CA ASP A 44 -17.25 1.18 6.57
C ASP A 44 -15.75 1.40 6.32
N CYS A 45 -14.88 0.81 7.15
CA CYS A 45 -13.44 0.89 6.94
C CYS A 45 -13.01 0.13 5.67
N TRP A 46 -11.86 0.47 5.14
CA TRP A 46 -11.30 -0.24 3.99
C TRP A 46 -10.97 -1.70 4.36
N SER A 47 -11.33 -2.61 3.47
CA SER A 47 -11.23 -4.06 3.71
C SER A 47 -11.05 -4.81 2.39
N ILE A 48 -10.94 -6.12 2.46
CA ILE A 48 -11.27 -6.97 1.32
C ILE A 48 -12.74 -7.37 1.42
N ARG A 49 -13.44 -7.37 0.29
CA ARG A 49 -14.87 -7.70 0.21
C ARG A 49 -15.15 -8.62 -0.96
N ARG A 50 -16.22 -9.39 -0.88
CA ARG A 50 -16.69 -10.14 -2.04
C ARG A 50 -17.08 -9.18 -3.17
N ARG A 51 -16.85 -9.58 -4.41
CA ARG A 51 -17.14 -8.74 -5.59
C ARG A 51 -18.56 -8.15 -5.59
N GLY A 52 -19.55 -8.88 -5.15
CA GLY A 52 -20.93 -8.40 -5.03
C GLY A 52 -21.23 -7.54 -3.81
N GLU A 53 -20.28 -7.39 -2.89
CA GLU A 53 -20.40 -6.67 -1.62
C GLU A 53 -19.46 -5.45 -1.56
N ALA A 54 -18.73 -5.19 -2.65
CA ALA A 54 -17.84 -4.06 -2.74
C ALA A 54 -18.61 -2.75 -2.57
N THR A 55 -18.10 -1.85 -1.75
CA THR A 55 -18.74 -0.58 -1.40
C THR A 55 -18.44 0.52 -2.40
N THR A 56 -17.43 0.32 -3.26
CA THR A 56 -17.02 1.31 -4.25
C THR A 56 -16.74 0.71 -5.62
N PRO A 57 -16.89 1.50 -6.70
CA PRO A 57 -16.56 1.07 -8.05
C PRO A 57 -15.05 0.89 -8.27
N ARG A 58 -14.21 1.31 -7.33
CA ARG A 58 -12.74 1.19 -7.41
C ARG A 58 -12.18 -0.06 -6.74
N ALA A 59 -13.03 -0.87 -6.12
CA ALA A 59 -12.61 -2.16 -5.62
C ALA A 59 -12.02 -3.00 -6.76
N PHE A 60 -10.87 -3.60 -6.55
CA PHE A 60 -10.15 -4.32 -7.59
C PHE A 60 -9.59 -5.65 -7.12
N GLY A 61 -9.35 -6.52 -8.07
CA GLY A 61 -8.80 -7.87 -7.91
C GLY A 61 -9.29 -8.79 -9.01
N PRO A 62 -8.54 -9.81 -9.43
CA PRO A 62 -8.95 -10.73 -10.49
C PRO A 62 -10.00 -11.74 -10.04
N GLY A 63 -10.01 -12.12 -8.76
CA GLY A 63 -10.85 -13.18 -8.19
C GLY A 63 -12.19 -12.71 -7.62
N ASP A 64 -12.76 -13.54 -6.74
CA ASP A 64 -14.04 -13.28 -6.07
C ASP A 64 -13.92 -12.25 -4.93
N TRP A 65 -12.74 -12.07 -4.40
CA TRP A 65 -12.44 -11.07 -3.37
C TRP A 65 -11.71 -9.89 -3.98
N LEU A 66 -12.10 -8.70 -3.57
CA LEU A 66 -11.55 -7.45 -4.05
C LEU A 66 -10.93 -6.67 -2.91
N LEU A 67 -9.86 -5.95 -3.19
CA LEU A 67 -9.36 -4.89 -2.31
C LEU A 67 -10.29 -3.70 -2.48
N ASP A 68 -11.09 -3.42 -1.45
CA ASP A 68 -12.07 -2.34 -1.43
C ASP A 68 -11.56 -1.22 -0.54
N GLN A 69 -11.23 -0.10 -1.15
CA GLN A 69 -10.57 1.03 -0.51
C GLN A 69 -11.49 2.23 -0.26
N GLY A 70 -12.79 1.99 -0.19
CA GLY A 70 -13.76 3.05 0.04
C GLY A 70 -13.87 4.05 -1.11
N ALA A 71 -14.60 5.14 -0.91
CA ALA A 71 -14.61 6.24 -1.87
C ALA A 71 -13.19 6.84 -1.92
N PRO A 72 -12.62 7.02 -3.12
CA PRO A 72 -11.31 7.63 -3.22
C PRO A 72 -11.40 9.07 -2.76
N GLU A 73 -10.53 9.43 -1.86
CA GLU A 73 -10.31 10.82 -1.51
C GLU A 73 -9.19 11.39 -2.39
N ILE A 74 -9.32 12.65 -2.75
CA ILE A 74 -8.23 13.35 -3.42
C ILE A 74 -7.23 13.74 -2.34
N PRO A 75 -5.94 13.32 -2.42
CA PRO A 75 -4.93 13.71 -1.46
C PRO A 75 -4.76 15.23 -1.40
N ALA A 76 -4.44 15.77 -0.24
CA ALA A 76 -4.24 17.22 -0.07
C ALA A 76 -3.12 17.76 -0.99
N SER A 77 -2.12 16.95 -1.32
CA SER A 77 -1.07 17.27 -2.32
C SER A 77 -1.63 17.58 -3.70
N GLU A 78 -2.79 17.03 -4.05
CA GLU A 78 -3.41 17.17 -5.37
C GLU A 78 -4.44 18.29 -5.45
N TYR A 79 -4.73 19.00 -4.36
CA TYR A 79 -5.73 20.08 -4.37
C TYR A 79 -5.34 21.23 -5.30
N ALA A 80 -4.04 21.52 -5.43
CA ALA A 80 -3.56 22.52 -6.39
C ALA A 80 -3.84 22.09 -7.84
N GLU A 81 -3.75 20.81 -8.15
CA GLU A 81 -4.07 20.26 -9.47
C GLU A 81 -5.57 20.35 -9.75
N VAL A 82 -6.41 19.99 -8.79
CA VAL A 82 -7.87 20.15 -8.89
C VAL A 82 -8.25 21.62 -9.15
N ALA A 83 -7.64 22.55 -8.42
CA ALA A 83 -7.86 23.97 -8.60
C ALA A 83 -7.39 24.46 -9.98
N ARG A 84 -6.26 23.96 -10.47
CA ARG A 84 -5.74 24.26 -11.80
C ARG A 84 -6.68 23.75 -12.89
N GLN A 85 -7.16 22.51 -12.81
CA GLN A 85 -8.12 21.96 -13.78
C GLN A 85 -9.40 22.78 -13.86
N ALA A 86 -9.92 23.25 -12.72
CA ALA A 86 -11.09 24.13 -12.68
C ALA A 86 -10.79 25.51 -13.31
N ALA A 87 -9.62 26.10 -13.04
CA ALA A 87 -9.18 27.35 -13.61
C ALA A 87 -8.98 27.27 -15.14
N ASP A 88 -8.57 26.12 -15.65
CA ASP A 88 -8.42 25.82 -17.08
C ASP A 88 -9.78 25.57 -17.76
N GLY A 89 -10.90 25.68 -17.02
CA GLY A 89 -12.26 25.60 -17.56
C GLY A 89 -12.87 24.19 -17.56
N MET A 90 -12.25 23.23 -16.91
CA MET A 90 -12.87 21.90 -16.72
C MET A 90 -14.05 22.03 -15.76
N SER A 91 -15.18 21.40 -16.10
CA SER A 91 -16.35 21.41 -15.21
C SER A 91 -16.12 20.58 -13.95
N VAL A 92 -16.70 21.03 -12.83
CA VAL A 92 -16.63 20.30 -11.55
C VAL A 92 -17.09 18.85 -11.70
N ALA A 93 -18.14 18.60 -12.50
CA ALA A 93 -18.61 17.25 -12.77
C ALA A 93 -17.56 16.38 -13.51
N LYS A 94 -16.81 16.99 -14.45
CA LYS A 94 -15.75 16.28 -15.18
C LYS A 94 -14.55 16.00 -14.27
N ILE A 95 -14.17 16.96 -13.44
CA ILE A 95 -13.13 16.76 -12.43
C ILE A 95 -13.55 15.62 -11.47
N ALA A 96 -14.78 15.65 -10.96
CA ALA A 96 -15.30 14.61 -10.08
C ALA A 96 -15.27 13.22 -10.73
N GLU A 97 -15.63 13.13 -12.02
CA GLU A 97 -15.53 11.90 -12.79
C GLU A 97 -14.07 11.41 -12.91
N ASP A 98 -13.15 12.29 -13.32
CA ASP A 98 -11.75 11.95 -13.56
C ASP A 98 -11.02 11.51 -12.27
N TRP A 99 -11.34 12.16 -11.16
CA TRP A 99 -10.83 11.79 -9.83
C TRP A 99 -11.67 10.71 -9.15
N SER A 100 -12.83 10.34 -9.74
CA SER A 100 -13.81 9.38 -9.20
C SER A 100 -14.23 9.68 -7.75
N VAL A 101 -14.50 10.93 -7.48
CA VAL A 101 -15.06 11.45 -6.22
C VAL A 101 -16.44 12.06 -6.48
N SER A 102 -17.13 12.46 -5.41
CA SER A 102 -18.39 13.19 -5.58
C SER A 102 -18.16 14.64 -6.05
N VAL A 103 -19.17 15.22 -6.71
CA VAL A 103 -19.16 16.63 -7.10
C VAL A 103 -18.99 17.53 -5.86
N GLU A 104 -19.68 17.18 -4.77
CA GLU A 104 -19.62 17.91 -3.50
C GLU A 104 -18.19 17.92 -2.94
N ARG A 105 -17.42 16.84 -3.13
CA ARG A 105 -16.03 16.77 -2.69
C ARG A 105 -15.14 17.73 -3.48
N VAL A 106 -15.30 17.80 -4.79
CA VAL A 106 -14.57 18.76 -5.62
C VAL A 106 -14.94 20.19 -5.24
N GLU A 107 -16.23 20.49 -5.02
CA GLU A 107 -16.67 21.79 -4.57
C GLU A 107 -16.08 22.17 -3.20
N GLN A 108 -15.98 21.23 -2.27
CA GLN A 108 -15.33 21.44 -0.98
C GLN A 108 -13.86 21.82 -1.16
N ILE A 109 -13.12 21.11 -2.00
CA ILE A 109 -11.71 21.39 -2.29
C ILE A 109 -11.56 22.79 -2.90
N LEU A 110 -12.38 23.14 -3.89
CA LEU A 110 -12.32 24.44 -4.57
C LEU A 110 -12.72 25.63 -3.67
N ASN A 111 -13.60 25.41 -2.70
CA ASN A 111 -14.09 26.43 -1.79
C ASN A 111 -13.21 26.64 -0.55
N HIS A 112 -12.21 25.79 -0.30
CA HIS A 112 -11.32 25.92 0.83
C HIS A 112 -10.13 26.82 0.49
N SER A 113 -9.96 27.90 1.24
CA SER A 113 -8.80 28.79 1.14
C SER A 113 -7.53 28.26 1.81
N SER A 114 -7.63 27.13 2.51
CA SER A 114 -6.52 26.38 3.10
C SER A 114 -6.78 24.89 2.88
N PRO A 115 -5.74 24.07 2.64
CA PRO A 115 -5.96 22.64 2.61
C PRO A 115 -6.63 22.23 3.93
N PRO A 116 -7.69 21.40 3.89
CA PRO A 116 -8.20 20.79 5.10
C PRO A 116 -7.07 20.04 5.80
N GLU A 117 -7.27 19.72 7.07
CA GLU A 117 -6.35 18.79 7.75
C GLU A 117 -6.08 17.59 6.85
N PRO A 118 -4.84 17.04 6.87
CA PRO A 118 -4.44 15.97 5.96
C PRO A 118 -5.55 14.91 5.94
N ASP A 119 -5.94 14.50 4.75
CA ASP A 119 -6.91 13.42 4.56
C ASP A 119 -6.44 12.25 5.42
N GLU A 120 -7.13 12.04 6.55
CA GLU A 120 -6.81 10.92 7.40
C GLU A 120 -6.98 9.66 6.57
N THR A 121 -5.90 8.91 6.42
CA THR A 121 -5.99 7.60 5.78
C THR A 121 -7.05 6.83 6.56
N PRO A 122 -8.15 6.39 5.93
CA PRO A 122 -9.22 5.76 6.65
C PRO A 122 -8.70 4.54 7.39
N VAL A 123 -9.28 4.27 8.55
CA VAL A 123 -8.99 3.04 9.29
C VAL A 123 -9.29 1.85 8.39
N THR A 124 -8.44 0.85 8.42
CA THR A 124 -8.56 -0.33 7.57
C THR A 124 -8.59 -1.61 8.38
N THR A 125 -8.93 -2.72 7.72
CA THR A 125 -8.70 -4.06 8.27
C THR A 125 -7.24 -4.49 8.07
N ILE A 126 -6.81 -5.53 8.80
CA ILE A 126 -5.52 -6.19 8.55
C ILE A 126 -5.49 -6.76 7.13
N ALA A 127 -6.61 -7.31 6.66
CA ALA A 127 -6.75 -7.85 5.32
C ALA A 127 -6.46 -6.82 4.24
N TRP A 128 -6.94 -5.59 4.41
CA TRP A 128 -6.65 -4.50 3.49
C TRP A 128 -5.17 -4.14 3.49
N ARG A 129 -4.57 -3.93 4.67
CA ARG A 129 -3.15 -3.53 4.78
C ARG A 129 -2.22 -4.59 4.19
N LEU A 130 -2.48 -5.86 4.49
CA LEU A 130 -1.69 -6.97 3.93
C LEU A 130 -1.89 -7.08 2.40
N GLY A 131 -3.13 -6.92 1.93
CA GLY A 131 -3.46 -6.93 0.51
C GLY A 131 -2.81 -5.77 -0.24
N HIS A 132 -2.83 -4.56 0.32
CA HIS A 132 -2.17 -3.37 -0.22
C HIS A 132 -0.66 -3.59 -0.39
N LEU A 133 0.02 -4.02 0.67
CA LEU A 133 1.44 -4.35 0.59
C LEU A 133 1.72 -5.46 -0.43
N HIS A 134 0.88 -6.50 -0.48
CA HIS A 134 1.04 -7.60 -1.43
C HIS A 134 1.00 -7.09 -2.88
N VAL A 135 0.03 -6.24 -3.22
CA VAL A 135 -0.06 -5.62 -4.56
C VAL A 135 1.16 -4.74 -4.84
N GLY A 136 1.57 -3.93 -3.87
CA GLY A 136 2.74 -3.05 -4.00
C GLY A 136 4.02 -3.84 -4.31
N PHE A 137 4.34 -4.84 -3.50
CA PHE A 137 5.56 -5.64 -3.68
C PHE A 137 5.51 -6.53 -4.92
N ALA A 138 4.34 -7.11 -5.26
CA ALA A 138 4.17 -7.86 -6.51
C ALA A 138 4.36 -6.95 -7.73
N GLY A 139 3.78 -5.76 -7.70
CA GLY A 139 3.94 -4.75 -8.76
C GLY A 139 5.38 -4.25 -8.87
N GLN A 140 6.01 -3.90 -7.74
CA GLN A 140 7.42 -3.52 -7.71
C GLN A 140 8.31 -4.60 -8.32
N TRP A 141 8.07 -5.86 -7.98
CA TRP A 141 8.83 -6.96 -8.57
C TRP A 141 8.59 -7.08 -10.07
N GLU A 142 7.32 -7.09 -10.53
CA GLU A 142 6.96 -7.23 -11.94
C GLU A 142 7.55 -6.11 -12.81
N TRP A 143 7.50 -4.87 -12.33
CA TRP A 143 7.92 -3.69 -13.09
C TRP A 143 9.40 -3.33 -12.93
N THR A 144 10.13 -3.97 -12.01
CA THR A 144 11.57 -3.81 -11.83
C THR A 144 12.35 -5.00 -12.42
N PHE A 145 11.94 -6.22 -12.07
CA PHE A 145 12.67 -7.45 -12.36
C PHE A 145 11.93 -8.40 -13.30
N GLY A 146 10.62 -8.23 -13.45
CA GLY A 146 9.76 -9.06 -14.28
C GLY A 146 9.62 -8.57 -15.73
N ASP A 147 8.56 -9.07 -16.40
CA ASP A 147 8.30 -8.80 -17.81
C ASP A 147 7.71 -7.41 -18.07
N ARG A 148 7.29 -6.68 -17.05
CA ARG A 148 6.66 -5.34 -17.11
C ARG A 148 5.38 -5.31 -17.95
N ARG A 149 4.53 -6.33 -17.79
CA ARG A 149 3.33 -6.51 -18.62
C ARG A 149 2.03 -6.52 -17.84
N GLN A 150 2.08 -6.94 -16.58
CA GLN A 150 0.86 -7.12 -15.79
C GLN A 150 0.59 -5.90 -14.93
N GLU A 151 -0.66 -5.43 -14.97
CA GLU A 151 -1.12 -4.39 -14.07
C GLU A 151 -1.04 -4.88 -12.62
N PRO A 152 -0.44 -4.11 -11.69
CA PRO A 152 -0.30 -4.52 -10.29
C PRO A 152 -1.60 -5.00 -9.66
N LYS A 153 -2.73 -4.35 -9.98
CA LYS A 153 -4.06 -4.69 -9.49
C LYS A 153 -4.57 -6.07 -9.91
N GLN A 154 -3.92 -6.70 -10.89
CA GLN A 154 -4.27 -8.03 -11.40
C GLN A 154 -3.32 -9.13 -10.92
N LEU A 155 -2.23 -8.76 -10.23
CA LEU A 155 -1.20 -9.70 -9.79
C LEU A 155 -1.60 -10.49 -8.54
N VAL A 156 -2.56 -10.00 -7.77
CA VAL A 156 -2.92 -10.57 -6.45
C VAL A 156 -4.36 -11.02 -6.44
N ASP A 157 -4.56 -12.32 -6.24
CA ASP A 157 -5.86 -12.91 -5.95
C ASP A 157 -6.08 -12.93 -4.43
N PHE A 158 -6.99 -12.07 -3.96
CA PHE A 158 -7.26 -11.88 -2.54
C PHE A 158 -8.06 -13.06 -1.97
N THR A 159 -7.89 -13.33 -0.69
CA THR A 159 -8.57 -14.42 0.03
C THR A 159 -8.94 -13.98 1.45
N PRO A 160 -10.08 -14.44 1.99
CA PRO A 160 -10.46 -14.18 3.38
C PRO A 160 -9.74 -15.10 4.37
N ASP A 161 -9.04 -16.14 3.89
CA ASP A 161 -8.23 -17.06 4.68
C ASP A 161 -6.92 -16.37 5.05
N ALA A 162 -6.77 -16.04 6.34
CA ALA A 162 -5.62 -15.31 6.87
C ALA A 162 -4.31 -16.08 6.67
N THR A 163 -4.33 -17.40 6.83
CA THR A 163 -3.14 -18.25 6.66
C THR A 163 -2.67 -18.23 5.23
N ALA A 164 -3.58 -18.45 4.27
CA ALA A 164 -3.26 -18.43 2.86
C ALA A 164 -2.81 -17.02 2.40
N ALA A 165 -3.42 -15.96 2.92
CA ALA A 165 -3.03 -14.58 2.61
C ALA A 165 -1.59 -14.30 3.08
N VAL A 166 -1.25 -14.68 4.31
CA VAL A 166 0.09 -14.48 4.89
C VAL A 166 1.14 -15.31 4.15
N GLU A 167 0.87 -16.58 3.82
CA GLU A 167 1.78 -17.42 3.06
C GLU A 167 2.10 -16.84 1.67
N ARG A 168 1.06 -16.43 0.93
CA ARG A 168 1.22 -15.80 -0.39
C ARG A 168 1.97 -14.48 -0.31
N PHE A 169 1.70 -13.68 0.72
CA PHE A 169 2.38 -12.43 0.96
C PHE A 169 3.88 -12.65 1.19
N TRP A 170 4.27 -13.58 2.07
CA TRP A 170 5.68 -13.88 2.32
C TRP A 170 6.41 -14.38 1.08
N ALA A 171 5.76 -15.19 0.25
CA ALA A 171 6.34 -15.65 -1.01
C ALA A 171 6.71 -14.49 -1.95
N VAL A 172 5.87 -13.45 -2.01
CA VAL A 172 6.17 -12.24 -2.80
C VAL A 172 7.27 -11.40 -2.17
N ILE A 173 7.26 -11.23 -0.85
CA ILE A 173 8.29 -10.51 -0.10
C ILE A 173 9.66 -11.17 -0.31
N ASP A 174 9.75 -12.49 -0.16
CA ASP A 174 11.01 -13.23 -0.33
C ASP A 174 11.55 -13.07 -1.77
N ARG A 175 10.68 -13.24 -2.76
CA ARG A 175 11.04 -13.06 -4.17
C ARG A 175 11.54 -11.63 -4.46
N TRP A 176 10.86 -10.61 -3.95
CA TRP A 176 11.27 -9.22 -4.11
C TRP A 176 12.61 -8.96 -3.43
N ARG A 177 12.75 -9.36 -2.18
CA ARG A 177 13.96 -9.17 -1.37
C ARG A 177 15.18 -9.86 -2.00
N ASP A 178 15.04 -11.09 -2.50
CA ASP A 178 16.11 -11.83 -3.16
C ASP A 178 16.54 -11.15 -4.46
N SER A 179 15.60 -10.60 -5.22
CA SER A 179 15.90 -9.85 -6.44
C SER A 179 16.63 -8.54 -6.12
N VAL A 180 16.18 -7.79 -5.11
CA VAL A 180 16.84 -6.55 -4.66
C VAL A 180 18.27 -6.82 -4.19
N ALA A 181 18.54 -7.94 -3.55
CA ALA A 181 19.88 -8.30 -3.10
C ALA A 181 20.91 -8.46 -4.23
N THR A 182 20.47 -8.58 -5.48
CA THR A 182 21.34 -8.68 -6.67
C THR A 182 21.64 -7.34 -7.33
N VAL A 183 21.01 -6.26 -6.87
CA VAL A 183 21.15 -4.92 -7.47
C VAL A 183 22.55 -4.36 -7.21
N THR A 184 23.13 -3.77 -8.24
CA THR A 184 24.46 -3.12 -8.16
C THR A 184 24.33 -1.65 -7.77
N ASP A 185 25.44 -1.04 -7.30
CA ASP A 185 25.48 0.40 -7.01
C ASP A 185 25.11 1.26 -8.22
N GLU A 186 25.50 0.85 -9.44
CA GLU A 186 25.13 1.54 -10.68
C GLU A 186 23.62 1.49 -10.92
N GLN A 187 22.99 0.33 -10.69
CA GLN A 187 21.56 0.16 -10.83
C GLN A 187 20.77 0.95 -9.77
N LEU A 188 21.30 1.11 -8.56
CA LEU A 188 20.70 1.97 -7.54
C LEU A 188 20.60 3.43 -7.97
N GLU A 189 21.59 3.93 -8.71
CA GLU A 189 21.62 5.31 -9.23
C GLU A 189 20.87 5.47 -10.56
N THR A 190 20.39 4.37 -11.16
CA THR A 190 19.76 4.41 -12.47
C THR A 190 18.31 4.88 -12.38
N ILE A 191 18.01 6.02 -13.03
CA ILE A 191 16.65 6.51 -13.25
C ILE A 191 15.93 5.55 -14.21
N GLY A 192 14.70 5.15 -13.86
CA GLY A 192 13.89 4.24 -14.66
C GLY A 192 14.36 2.78 -14.62
N PHE A 193 15.24 2.40 -13.67
CA PHE A 193 15.55 0.99 -13.41
C PHE A 193 14.30 0.23 -12.97
N SER A 194 13.52 0.79 -12.04
CA SER A 194 12.14 0.40 -11.80
C SER A 194 11.22 1.23 -12.70
N GLN A 195 10.24 0.58 -13.30
CA GLN A 195 9.17 1.24 -14.07
C GLN A 195 7.81 1.03 -13.39
N TYR A 196 7.83 0.83 -12.08
CA TYR A 196 6.61 0.69 -11.30
C TYR A 196 5.77 1.97 -11.39
N PRO A 197 4.51 1.89 -11.85
CA PRO A 197 3.74 3.07 -12.24
C PRO A 197 3.07 3.82 -11.07
N TYR A 198 3.26 3.37 -9.83
CA TYR A 198 2.58 3.94 -8.68
C TYR A 198 3.55 4.33 -7.57
N GLY A 199 3.36 5.54 -7.01
CA GLY A 199 4.04 5.96 -5.79
C GLY A 199 5.53 6.27 -5.92
N SER A 200 6.05 6.45 -7.15
CA SER A 200 7.41 6.92 -7.41
C SER A 200 7.40 7.97 -8.52
N ASP A 201 8.29 8.96 -8.40
CA ASP A 201 8.55 9.90 -9.48
C ASP A 201 9.30 9.16 -10.60
N PRO A 202 8.92 9.31 -11.88
CA PRO A 202 9.63 8.69 -12.99
C PRO A 202 11.09 9.15 -13.11
N ASP A 203 11.44 10.27 -12.50
CA ASP A 203 12.81 10.82 -12.47
C ASP A 203 13.61 10.37 -11.23
N ASP A 204 13.02 9.55 -10.34
CA ASP A 204 13.71 9.04 -9.16
C ASP A 204 14.71 7.93 -9.52
N PRO A 205 15.94 7.94 -8.96
CA PRO A 205 16.82 6.79 -8.99
C PRO A 205 16.22 5.61 -8.21
N TYR A 206 16.60 4.40 -8.56
CA TYR A 206 16.05 3.22 -7.88
C TYR A 206 16.30 3.21 -6.37
N LEU A 207 17.35 3.86 -5.91
CA LEU A 207 17.63 4.02 -4.49
C LEU A 207 16.45 4.66 -3.73
N ASP A 208 15.85 5.70 -4.29
CA ASP A 208 14.73 6.43 -3.68
C ASP A 208 13.44 5.59 -3.73
N VAL A 209 13.22 4.87 -4.83
CA VAL A 209 12.13 3.90 -4.95
C VAL A 209 12.25 2.80 -3.89
N LEU A 210 13.46 2.25 -3.69
CA LEU A 210 13.73 1.22 -2.69
C LEU A 210 13.54 1.74 -1.26
N TRP A 211 14.02 2.96 -0.99
CA TRP A 211 13.80 3.63 0.30
C TRP A 211 12.31 3.80 0.59
N GLY A 212 11.52 4.28 -0.39
CA GLY A 212 10.07 4.41 -0.29
C GLY A 212 9.37 3.08 -0.05
N THR A 213 9.77 2.02 -0.75
CA THR A 213 9.21 0.67 -0.58
C THR A 213 9.45 0.13 0.83
N ASN A 214 10.65 0.36 1.40
CA ASN A 214 10.94 0.01 2.79
C ASN A 214 10.05 0.78 3.77
N LEU A 215 9.83 2.08 3.51
CA LEU A 215 8.98 2.93 4.34
C LEU A 215 7.54 2.43 4.35
N GLU A 216 6.98 2.09 3.19
CA GLU A 216 5.64 1.50 3.05
C GLU A 216 5.50 0.21 3.88
N PHE A 217 6.49 -0.69 3.76
CA PHE A 217 6.49 -1.94 4.54
C PHE A 217 6.49 -1.66 6.04
N ILE A 218 7.36 -0.79 6.53
CA ILE A 218 7.50 -0.48 7.95
C ILE A 218 6.23 0.16 8.50
N HIS A 219 5.64 1.14 7.79
CA HIS A 219 4.42 1.82 8.19
C HIS A 219 3.25 0.85 8.32
N HIS A 220 2.97 0.08 7.27
CA HIS A 220 1.82 -0.79 7.27
C HIS A 220 1.97 -2.00 8.20
N MET A 221 3.18 -2.50 8.42
CA MET A 221 3.41 -3.53 9.43
C MET A 221 3.23 -2.99 10.86
N ALA A 222 3.54 -1.73 11.12
CA ALA A 222 3.24 -1.10 12.41
C ALA A 222 1.74 -0.92 12.62
N GLU A 223 0.99 -0.54 11.59
CA GLU A 223 -0.48 -0.43 11.63
C GLU A 223 -1.15 -1.80 11.85
N ILE A 224 -0.71 -2.85 11.16
CA ILE A 224 -1.16 -4.23 11.41
C ILE A 224 -0.89 -4.64 12.86
N ALA A 225 0.29 -4.32 13.37
CA ALA A 225 0.63 -4.61 14.76
C ALA A 225 -0.33 -3.91 15.75
N LEU A 226 -0.65 -2.65 15.50
CA LEU A 226 -1.62 -1.89 16.29
C LEU A 226 -3.02 -2.49 16.22
N LEU A 227 -3.50 -2.86 15.02
CA LEU A 227 -4.81 -3.49 14.83
C LEU A 227 -4.91 -4.81 15.60
N ARG A 228 -3.86 -5.62 15.63
CA ARG A 228 -3.79 -6.84 16.43
C ARG A 228 -3.87 -6.58 17.93
N ASP A 229 -3.20 -5.54 18.42
CA ASP A 229 -3.27 -5.17 19.82
C ASP A 229 -4.68 -4.67 20.22
N LEU A 230 -5.33 -3.90 19.35
CA LEU A 230 -6.71 -3.47 19.52
C LEU A 230 -7.69 -4.65 19.51
N TRP A 231 -7.52 -5.59 18.58
CA TRP A 231 -8.32 -6.81 18.54
C TRP A 231 -8.26 -7.60 19.84
N ARG A 232 -7.06 -7.84 20.36
CA ARG A 232 -6.85 -8.57 21.63
C ARG A 232 -7.48 -7.83 22.82
N THR A 233 -7.36 -6.51 22.87
CA THR A 233 -7.92 -5.68 23.94
C THR A 233 -9.44 -5.73 23.96
N ARG A 234 -10.11 -5.72 22.80
CA ARG A 234 -11.59 -5.78 22.75
C ARG A 234 -12.15 -7.08 23.35
N LEU A 235 -11.41 -8.19 23.25
CA LEU A 235 -11.83 -9.47 23.82
C LEU A 235 -11.77 -9.48 25.35
N THR A 236 -10.81 -8.75 25.93
CA THR A 236 -10.69 -8.62 27.40
C THR A 236 -11.71 -7.68 28.02
N THR A 237 -12.26 -6.74 27.26
CA THR A 237 -13.25 -5.77 27.77
C THR A 237 -14.70 -6.32 27.75
N ARG A 238 -14.94 -7.45 27.06
CA ARG A 238 -16.25 -8.10 26.95
C ARG A 238 -16.43 -9.29 27.89
N ALA A 239 -15.42 -9.64 28.67
CA ALA A 239 -15.44 -10.66 29.72
C ALA A 239 -15.57 -10.03 31.10
#